data_9da5b8e0de83b062d0f0273786ebdaca
#
_entry.id   9da5b8e0de83b062d0f0273786ebdaca
#
_cell.length_a   1.000
_cell.length_b   1.000
_cell.length_c   1.000
_cell.angle_alpha   90.00
_cell.angle_beta   90.00
_cell.angle_gamma   90.00
#
_symmetry.space_group_name_H-M   'P 1'
#
loop_
_entity.id
_entity.type
_entity.pdbx_description
1 polymer ?
#
loop_
_entity_poly.entity_id
_entity_poly.type
_entity_poly.pdbx_seq_one_letter_code
_entity_poly.pdbx_strand_id
1 'polypeptide(L)'
;LNNKSLNFIETDVLNLKLERTFDIWHDRAVFHFITNKKSVEKYISLCNEYIGEGGKLIIGTFAEDGPLKCSGLEIKRYSVENLKELFKENFEFIEGFKKLHSTPFGTQQSFTFCVFRKITNR
;
A
#
# COMPACT_ATOMS: atom_id res chain seq x y z
N LEU A 1 -9.81 -3.44 -18.76
CA LEU A 1 -8.96 -2.43 -18.17
C LEU A 1 -8.43 -1.49 -19.25
N ASN A 2 -8.53 -0.23 -19.03
CA ASN A 2 -8.07 0.76 -19.98
C ASN A 2 -6.56 0.96 -19.84
N ASN A 3 -5.80 0.57 -20.86
CA ASN A 3 -4.35 0.67 -20.83
C ASN A 3 -3.83 2.11 -20.70
N LYS A 4 -4.64 3.08 -21.11
CA LYS A 4 -4.21 4.49 -21.00
C LYS A 4 -4.11 4.95 -19.57
N SER A 5 -4.82 4.31 -18.64
CA SER A 5 -4.77 4.67 -17.24
C SER A 5 -3.90 3.72 -16.42
N LEU A 6 -3.22 2.78 -17.08
CA LEU A 6 -2.38 1.80 -16.41
C LEU A 6 -0.92 2.10 -16.68
N ASN A 7 -0.18 2.41 -15.65
CA ASN A 7 1.25 2.70 -15.73
C ASN A 7 2.02 1.75 -14.84
N PHE A 8 3.04 1.10 -15.41
CA PHE A 8 3.94 0.25 -14.67
C PHE A 8 5.23 1.01 -14.43
N ILE A 9 5.63 1.11 -13.17
CA ILE A 9 6.81 1.85 -12.79
C ILE A 9 7.80 0.89 -12.17
N GLU A 10 8.94 0.72 -12.84
CA GLU A 10 10.00 -0.19 -12.41
C GLU A 10 11.12 0.59 -11.76
N THR A 11 10.83 1.25 -10.66
CA THR A 11 11.84 2.01 -9.94
C THR A 11 11.60 1.85 -8.45
N ASP A 12 12.56 2.28 -7.66
CA ASP A 12 12.36 2.36 -6.22
C ASP A 12 11.23 3.35 -5.97
N VAL A 13 10.15 2.87 -5.35
CA VAL A 13 8.97 3.70 -5.14
C VAL A 13 9.29 4.97 -4.36
N LEU A 14 10.30 4.94 -3.48
CA LEU A 14 10.67 6.12 -2.70
C LEU A 14 11.34 7.21 -3.53
N ASN A 15 11.75 6.89 -4.74
CA ASN A 15 12.38 7.86 -5.64
C ASN A 15 11.45 8.30 -6.76
N LEU A 16 10.17 8.03 -6.64
CA LEU A 16 9.20 8.43 -7.64
C LEU A 16 9.16 9.95 -7.80
N LYS A 17 9.19 10.38 -9.05
CA LYS A 17 8.96 11.77 -9.44
C LYS A 17 8.07 11.73 -10.67
N LEU A 18 6.84 12.17 -10.50
CA LEU A 18 5.83 12.09 -11.53
C LEU A 18 5.29 13.50 -11.79
N GLU A 19 4.81 13.73 -13.00
CA GLU A 19 4.35 15.07 -13.40
C GLU A 19 2.87 15.29 -13.16
N ARG A 20 2.15 14.24 -12.75
CA ARG A 20 0.72 14.36 -12.53
C ARG A 20 0.26 13.44 -11.41
N THR A 21 -0.96 13.66 -10.95
CA THR A 21 -1.59 12.80 -9.96
C THR A 21 -2.33 11.65 -10.64
N PHE A 22 -2.69 10.66 -9.84
CA PHE A 22 -3.40 9.47 -10.28
C PHE A 22 -4.66 9.29 -9.46
N ASP A 23 -5.66 8.63 -10.05
CA ASP A 23 -6.92 8.35 -9.38
C ASP A 23 -6.85 7.09 -8.52
N ILE A 24 -5.92 6.20 -8.83
CA ILE A 24 -5.77 4.95 -8.09
C ILE A 24 -4.29 4.66 -7.91
N TRP A 25 -3.92 4.37 -6.67
CA TRP A 25 -2.60 3.87 -6.30
C TRP A 25 -2.82 2.48 -5.74
N HIS A 26 -2.34 1.48 -6.44
CA HIS A 26 -2.51 0.08 -6.02
C HIS A 26 -1.16 -0.53 -5.69
N ASP A 27 -0.97 -0.86 -4.43
CA ASP A 27 0.24 -1.49 -3.93
C ASP A 27 -0.10 -2.83 -3.32
N ARG A 28 0.42 -3.89 -3.92
CA ARG A 28 0.30 -5.23 -3.37
C ARG A 28 1.70 -5.73 -3.03
N ALA A 29 2.00 -5.81 -1.74
CA ALA A 29 3.24 -6.37 -1.21
C ALA A 29 4.51 -5.59 -1.57
N VAL A 30 4.42 -4.28 -1.74
CA VAL A 30 5.60 -3.41 -1.88
C VAL A 30 5.85 -2.64 -0.59
N PHE A 31 4.80 -2.05 -0.03
CA PHE A 31 4.90 -1.24 1.18
C PHE A 31 5.52 -2.01 2.34
N HIS A 32 5.21 -3.29 2.48
CA HIS A 32 5.69 -4.07 3.61
C HIS A 32 7.22 -4.33 3.58
N PHE A 33 7.88 -4.09 2.44
CA PHE A 33 9.35 -4.14 2.38
C PHE A 33 9.99 -2.89 2.96
N ILE A 34 9.22 -1.83 3.16
CA ILE A 34 9.71 -0.58 3.70
C ILE A 34 9.64 -0.68 5.22
N THR A 35 10.78 -0.94 5.87
CA THR A 35 10.81 -1.22 7.31
C THR A 35 11.31 -0.07 8.15
N ASN A 36 11.96 0.92 7.54
CA ASN A 36 12.51 2.09 8.23
C ASN A 36 11.43 3.15 8.40
N LYS A 37 11.32 3.72 9.60
CA LYS A 37 10.27 4.68 9.92
C LYS A 37 10.26 5.88 8.97
N LYS A 38 11.43 6.44 8.67
CA LYS A 38 11.52 7.61 7.77
C LYS A 38 11.07 7.24 6.36
N SER A 39 11.39 6.05 5.91
CA SER A 39 10.99 5.58 4.58
C SER A 39 9.49 5.32 4.53
N VAL A 40 8.90 4.82 5.61
CA VAL A 40 7.45 4.66 5.71
C VAL A 40 6.76 6.01 5.61
N GLU A 41 7.27 7.00 6.33
CA GLU A 41 6.71 8.36 6.29
C GLU A 41 6.83 8.96 4.90
N LYS A 42 7.94 8.72 4.23
CA LYS A 42 8.12 9.21 2.85
C LYS A 42 7.14 8.54 1.88
N TYR A 43 6.92 7.25 2.04
CA TYR A 43 5.94 6.53 1.22
C TYR A 43 4.53 7.14 1.39
N ILE A 44 4.12 7.39 2.63
CA ILE A 44 2.82 7.99 2.91
C ILE A 44 2.72 9.39 2.28
N SER A 45 3.79 10.16 2.36
CA SER A 45 3.89 11.47 1.74
C SER A 45 3.72 11.40 0.23
N LEU A 46 4.35 10.42 -0.41
CA LEU A 46 4.24 10.23 -1.85
C LEU A 46 2.81 9.85 -2.24
N CYS A 47 2.16 9.00 -1.47
CA CYS A 47 0.75 8.68 -1.70
C CYS A 47 -0.09 9.95 -1.64
N ASN A 48 0.15 10.78 -0.64
CA ASN A 48 -0.60 12.04 -0.50
C ASN A 48 -0.31 12.99 -1.65
N GLU A 49 0.91 13.00 -2.15
CA GLU A 49 1.30 13.90 -3.24
C GLU A 49 0.72 13.46 -4.59
N TYR A 50 0.78 12.16 -4.88
CA TYR A 50 0.46 11.66 -6.22
C TYR A 50 -0.94 11.09 -6.37
N ILE A 51 -1.69 10.90 -5.30
CA ILE A 51 -3.10 10.54 -5.41
C ILE A 51 -3.91 11.82 -5.42
N GLY A 52 -4.70 12.02 -6.46
CA GLY A 52 -5.54 13.21 -6.56
C GLY A 52 -6.68 13.17 -5.55
N GLU A 53 -7.29 14.31 -5.29
CA GLU A 53 -8.41 14.43 -4.36
C GLU A 53 -9.54 13.48 -4.78
N GLY A 54 -10.05 12.72 -3.82
CA GLY A 54 -11.07 11.71 -4.09
C GLY A 54 -10.51 10.42 -4.69
N GLY A 55 -9.22 10.38 -5.00
CA GLY A 55 -8.57 9.18 -5.50
C GLY A 55 -8.43 8.11 -4.44
N LYS A 56 -8.14 6.90 -4.85
CA LYS A 56 -8.11 5.74 -3.95
C LYS A 56 -6.71 5.17 -3.79
N LEU A 57 -6.42 4.75 -2.57
CA LEU A 57 -5.24 3.98 -2.24
C LEU A 57 -5.69 2.57 -1.88
N ILE A 58 -5.22 1.59 -2.63
CA ILE A 58 -5.46 0.18 -2.34
C ILE A 58 -4.12 -0.41 -1.95
N ILE A 59 -4.00 -0.88 -0.71
CA ILE A 59 -2.72 -1.34 -0.20
C ILE A 59 -2.87 -2.74 0.40
N GLY A 60 -1.94 -3.63 0.04
CA GLY A 60 -1.89 -4.98 0.57
C GLY A 60 -0.52 -5.28 1.15
N THR A 61 -0.50 -5.83 2.36
CA THR A 61 0.72 -6.20 3.06
C THR A 61 0.54 -7.57 3.68
N PHE A 62 1.62 -8.18 4.15
CA PHE A 62 1.46 -9.32 5.03
C PHE A 62 0.77 -8.86 6.30
N ALA A 63 -0.17 -9.68 6.78
CA ALA A 63 -0.93 -9.38 7.98
C ALA A 63 -0.08 -9.63 9.23
N GLU A 64 -0.60 -9.17 10.37
CA GLU A 64 0.11 -9.31 11.65
C GLU A 64 0.40 -10.77 12.02
N ASP A 65 -0.33 -11.71 11.46
CA ASP A 65 -0.09 -13.14 11.64
C ASP A 65 0.49 -13.82 10.40
N GLY A 66 0.96 -13.02 9.44
CA GLY A 66 1.55 -13.52 8.22
C GLY A 66 3.04 -13.82 8.37
N PRO A 67 3.70 -14.15 7.26
CA PRO A 67 5.14 -14.44 7.29
C PRO A 67 5.96 -13.24 7.74
N LEU A 68 7.12 -13.51 8.33
CA LEU A 68 8.05 -12.46 8.75
C LEU A 68 8.96 -11.98 7.61
N LYS A 69 9.05 -12.78 6.55
CA LYS A 69 9.90 -12.47 5.39
C LYS A 69 9.15 -12.74 4.10
N CYS A 70 9.50 -11.99 3.09
CA CYS A 70 9.00 -12.19 1.74
C CYS A 70 10.21 -12.32 0.81
N SER A 71 10.27 -13.42 0.05
CA SER A 71 11.41 -13.69 -0.85
C SER A 71 12.76 -13.57 -0.12
N GLY A 72 12.80 -14.01 1.14
CA GLY A 72 14.01 -13.98 1.94
C GLY A 72 14.38 -12.63 2.54
N LEU A 73 13.60 -11.59 2.26
CA LEU A 73 13.84 -10.24 2.77
C LEU A 73 12.92 -9.95 3.95
N GLU A 74 13.43 -9.18 4.91
CA GLU A 74 12.63 -8.74 6.04
C GLU A 74 11.52 -7.81 5.58
N ILE A 75 10.36 -7.94 6.23
CA ILE A 75 9.22 -7.09 5.95
C ILE A 75 8.59 -6.65 7.27
N LYS A 76 7.73 -5.65 7.19
CA LYS A 76 6.92 -5.21 8.31
C LYS A 76 5.49 -5.64 8.08
N ARG A 77 4.89 -6.25 9.10
CA ARG A 77 3.52 -6.75 9.02
C ARG A 77 2.55 -5.70 9.55
N TYR A 78 1.36 -5.68 8.98
CA TYR A 78 0.35 -4.69 9.36
C TYR A 78 -1.02 -5.33 9.53
N SER A 79 -1.71 -4.92 10.59
CA SER A 79 -3.14 -5.21 10.73
C SER A 79 -3.93 -4.11 10.03
N VAL A 80 -5.23 -4.33 9.87
CA VAL A 80 -6.13 -3.29 9.35
C VAL A 80 -6.02 -2.04 10.22
N GLU A 81 -6.02 -2.20 11.54
CA GLU A 81 -5.95 -1.06 12.46
C GLU A 81 -4.63 -0.31 12.34
N ASN A 82 -3.52 -1.02 12.13
CA ASN A 82 -2.22 -0.39 11.92
C ASN A 82 -2.22 0.49 10.68
N LEU A 83 -2.77 0.00 9.58
CA LEU A 83 -2.81 0.76 8.33
C LEU A 83 -3.75 1.96 8.46
N LYS A 84 -4.89 1.79 9.11
CA LYS A 84 -5.80 2.92 9.37
C LYS A 84 -5.08 4.04 10.10
N GLU A 85 -4.33 3.70 11.14
CA GLU A 85 -3.61 4.69 11.93
C GLU A 85 -2.56 5.43 11.11
N LEU A 86 -1.82 4.69 10.27
CA LEU A 86 -0.76 5.28 9.46
C LEU A 86 -1.27 6.29 8.43
N PHE A 87 -2.42 6.03 7.84
CA PHE A 87 -2.92 6.84 6.72
C PHE A 87 -4.02 7.82 7.11
N LYS A 88 -4.38 7.90 8.37
CA LYS A 88 -5.57 8.65 8.82
C LYS A 88 -5.54 10.16 8.55
N GLU A 89 -4.35 10.77 8.46
CA GLU A 89 -4.28 12.22 8.29
C GLU A 89 -4.83 12.72 6.96
N ASN A 90 -4.54 11.99 5.88
CA ASN A 90 -4.88 12.44 4.55
C ASN A 90 -5.84 11.50 3.83
N PHE A 91 -6.20 10.41 4.45
CA PHE A 91 -7.02 9.38 3.82
C PHE A 91 -8.17 8.94 4.73
N GLU A 92 -9.32 8.74 4.09
CA GLU A 92 -10.49 8.20 4.73
C GLU A 92 -10.52 6.68 4.52
N PHE A 93 -10.69 5.93 5.60
CA PHE A 93 -10.78 4.48 5.51
C PHE A 93 -12.11 4.07 4.90
N ILE A 94 -12.06 3.24 3.85
CA ILE A 94 -13.26 2.73 3.18
C ILE A 94 -13.57 1.31 3.66
N GLU A 95 -12.60 0.40 3.51
CA GLU A 95 -12.77 -0.97 3.98
C GLU A 95 -11.41 -1.63 4.19
N GLY A 96 -11.41 -2.68 4.99
CA GLY A 96 -10.22 -3.48 5.20
C GLY A 96 -10.60 -4.90 5.56
N PHE A 97 -9.75 -5.85 5.20
CA PHE A 97 -9.99 -7.25 5.49
C PHE A 97 -8.70 -8.03 5.42
N LYS A 98 -8.73 -9.23 6.00
CA LYS A 98 -7.63 -10.19 5.90
C LYS A 98 -8.02 -11.26 4.89
N LYS A 99 -7.04 -11.72 4.14
CA LYS A 99 -7.26 -12.77 3.15
C LYS A 99 -6.09 -13.73 3.16
N LEU A 100 -6.39 -15.03 3.13
CA LEU A 100 -5.37 -16.05 2.98
C LEU A 100 -5.07 -16.25 1.50
N HIS A 101 -3.79 -16.21 1.17
CA HIS A 101 -3.31 -16.47 -0.17
C HIS A 101 -2.55 -17.79 -0.17
N SER A 102 -2.97 -18.74 -1.03
CA SER A 102 -2.29 -20.03 -1.17
C SER A 102 -1.19 -19.90 -2.21
N THR A 103 0.01 -20.34 -1.85
CA THR A 103 1.13 -20.34 -2.78
C THR A 103 1.13 -21.65 -3.57
N PRO A 104 1.85 -21.71 -4.71
CA PRO A 104 1.98 -22.95 -5.49
C PRO A 104 2.61 -24.11 -4.70
N PHE A 105 3.29 -23.81 -3.60
CA PHE A 105 3.96 -24.81 -2.78
C PHE A 105 3.11 -25.33 -1.64
N GLY A 106 1.82 -24.98 -1.61
CA GLY A 106 0.90 -25.47 -0.59
C GLY A 106 0.93 -24.72 0.73
N THR A 107 1.71 -23.64 0.84
CA THR A 107 1.71 -22.80 2.02
C THR A 107 0.64 -21.73 1.90
N GLN A 108 0.24 -21.16 3.04
CA GLN A 108 -0.72 -20.06 3.05
C GLN A 108 -0.08 -18.83 3.65
N GLN A 109 -0.40 -17.69 3.07
CA GLN A 109 0.09 -16.40 3.54
C GLN A 109 -1.09 -15.50 3.84
N SER A 110 -1.10 -14.93 5.04
CA SER A 110 -2.16 -14.02 5.46
C SER A 110 -1.81 -12.60 5.03
N PHE A 111 -2.71 -11.98 4.27
CA PHE A 111 -2.58 -10.59 3.81
C PHE A 111 -3.62 -9.70 4.46
N THR A 112 -3.22 -8.48 4.73
CA THR A 112 -4.14 -7.39 5.09
C THR A 112 -4.32 -6.52 3.87
N PHE A 113 -5.57 -6.26 3.49
CA PHE A 113 -5.90 -5.32 2.42
C PHE A 113 -6.73 -4.17 2.98
N CYS A 114 -6.41 -2.96 2.57
CA CYS A 114 -7.18 -1.78 2.93
C CYS A 114 -7.42 -0.92 1.71
N VAL A 115 -8.59 -0.31 1.68
CA VAL A 115 -8.94 0.68 0.66
C VAL A 115 -9.19 2.00 1.38
N PHE A 116 -8.53 3.04 0.90
CA PHE A 116 -8.67 4.40 1.42
C PHE A 116 -9.05 5.33 0.29
N ARG A 117 -9.65 6.44 0.65
CA ARG A 117 -9.91 7.53 -0.29
C ARG A 117 -9.23 8.79 0.21
N LYS A 118 -8.55 9.50 -0.69
CA LYS A 118 -7.88 10.72 -0.29
C LYS A 118 -8.91 11.79 0.06
N ILE A 119 -8.73 12.39 1.24
CA ILE A 119 -9.58 13.44 1.74
C ILE A 119 -9.32 14.73 1.00
N THR A 120 -10.37 15.44 0.65
CA THR A 120 -10.24 16.76 0.05
C THR A 120 -9.92 17.76 1.15
N ASN A 121 -8.78 18.40 1.03
CA ASN A 121 -8.37 19.44 1.97
C ASN A 121 -8.89 20.80 1.52
N ARG A 122 -9.24 21.58 2.50
CA ARG A 122 -9.72 22.92 2.23
C ARG A 122 -8.88 23.94 2.97
#